data_4f77eb07a9577dc97dc286265270455a
#
_entry.id   4f77eb07a9577dc97dc286265270455a
#
_cell.length_a   1.000
_cell.length_b   1.000
_cell.length_c   1.000
_cell.angle_alpha   90.00
_cell.angle_beta   90.00
_cell.angle_gamma   90.00
#
_symmetry.space_group_name_H-M   'P 1'
#
loop_
_entity.id
_entity.type
_entity.pdbx_description
1 polymer ?
#
loop_
_entity_poly.entity_id
_entity_poly.type
_entity_poly.pdbx_seq_one_letter_code
_entity_poly.pdbx_strand_id
1 'polypeptide(L)'
;PVGKVGQNADNGGLSEHIITANATAIYQNDLVKMKSDGSVEVAAAGGNVVGSLNGVFFTDASTSKPTFANHLKASNTATDIKGFVYDDPYQRFEVQSNNNGASALTDINNAADIEYTAGATPNYISKS
;
A
#
# COMPACT_ATOMS: atom_id res chain seq x y z
N PRO A 1 -6.93 -1.99 5.76
CA PRO A 1 -6.81 -3.08 6.75
C PRO A 1 -7.96 -3.05 7.74
N VAL A 2 -8.49 -4.21 8.12
CA VAL A 2 -9.66 -4.33 9.01
C VAL A 2 -9.33 -4.95 10.37
N GLY A 3 -8.11 -5.42 10.58
CA GLY A 3 -7.66 -5.97 11.85
C GLY A 3 -6.72 -7.16 11.72
N LYS A 4 -6.22 -7.61 12.84
CA LYS A 4 -5.27 -8.73 12.94
C LYS A 4 -5.96 -9.96 13.52
N VAL A 5 -5.48 -11.13 13.16
CA VAL A 5 -5.96 -12.41 13.70
C VAL A 5 -5.08 -12.83 14.86
N GLY A 6 -5.66 -13.01 16.05
CA GLY A 6 -4.97 -13.58 17.23
C GLY A 6 -3.88 -12.70 17.85
N GLN A 7 -3.82 -11.43 17.50
CA GLN A 7 -2.86 -10.49 18.07
C GLN A 7 -3.49 -9.64 19.16
N ASN A 8 -2.81 -9.58 20.29
CA ASN A 8 -3.15 -8.70 21.40
C ASN A 8 -2.17 -7.51 21.51
N ALA A 9 -1.19 -7.43 20.64
CA ALA A 9 -0.25 -6.33 20.59
C ALA A 9 -0.82 -5.19 19.75
N ASP A 10 -0.83 -4.01 20.31
CA ASP A 10 -1.42 -2.82 19.69
C ASP A 10 -0.35 -1.80 19.35
N ASN A 11 0.38 -2.05 18.30
CA ASN A 11 1.30 -1.08 17.70
C ASN A 11 0.84 -0.59 16.33
N GLY A 12 -0.43 -0.81 15.97
CA GLY A 12 -0.96 -0.47 14.65
C GLY A 12 -0.42 -1.31 13.50
N GLY A 13 0.61 -2.13 13.71
CA GLY A 13 1.20 -2.98 12.67
C GLY A 13 1.84 -2.24 11.51
N LEU A 14 2.21 -0.99 11.71
CA LEU A 14 2.89 -0.17 10.70
C LEU A 14 4.40 -0.33 10.83
N SER A 15 5.06 -0.57 9.72
CA SER A 15 6.51 -0.48 9.59
C SER A 15 6.90 0.60 8.60
N GLU A 16 8.09 1.16 8.81
CA GLU A 16 8.66 2.17 7.94
C GLU A 16 9.47 1.51 6.83
N HIS A 17 9.14 1.80 5.59
CA HIS A 17 9.83 1.31 4.40
C HIS A 17 10.32 2.46 3.54
N ILE A 18 11.44 2.28 2.87
CA ILE A 18 11.99 3.28 1.94
C ILE A 18 11.21 3.23 0.63
N ILE A 19 10.92 4.40 0.06
CA ILE A 19 10.41 4.55 -1.30
C ILE A 19 11.43 5.37 -2.09
N THR A 20 11.81 4.89 -3.27
CA THR A 20 12.77 5.59 -4.12
C THR A 20 12.18 6.86 -4.73
N ALA A 21 13.01 7.87 -4.95
CA ALA A 21 12.61 9.06 -5.70
C ALA A 21 12.07 8.68 -7.09
N ASN A 22 11.18 9.50 -7.62
CA ASN A 22 10.52 9.30 -8.91
C ASN A 22 9.73 7.98 -9.03
N ALA A 23 9.32 7.39 -7.91
CA ALA A 23 8.45 6.23 -7.92
C ALA A 23 7.10 6.54 -8.61
N THR A 24 6.43 5.49 -9.05
CA THR A 24 5.01 5.56 -9.45
C THR A 24 4.17 6.06 -8.27
N ALA A 25 3.08 6.77 -8.54
CA ALA A 25 2.18 7.19 -7.49
C ALA A 25 1.68 5.99 -6.67
N ILE A 26 1.63 6.17 -5.36
CA ILE A 26 1.09 5.18 -4.43
C ILE A 26 0.03 5.90 -3.59
N TYR A 27 -1.19 5.45 -3.67
CA TYR A 27 -2.29 6.06 -2.94
C TYR A 27 -2.54 5.37 -1.61
N GLN A 28 -3.30 6.01 -0.75
CA GLN A 28 -3.66 5.43 0.54
C GLN A 28 -4.42 4.12 0.33
N ASN A 29 -4.03 3.09 1.08
CA ASN A 29 -4.49 1.72 1.01
C ASN A 29 -4.09 0.95 -0.27
N ASP A 30 -3.29 1.52 -1.17
CA ASP A 30 -2.70 0.73 -2.24
C ASP A 30 -1.83 -0.38 -1.65
N LEU A 31 -1.90 -1.54 -2.28
CA LEU A 31 -1.04 -2.65 -1.95
C LEU A 31 0.37 -2.40 -2.49
N VAL A 32 1.37 -2.70 -1.68
CA VAL A 32 2.78 -2.50 -2.03
C VAL A 32 3.56 -3.81 -2.00
N LYS A 33 4.60 -3.87 -2.80
CA LYS A 33 5.56 -4.99 -2.86
C LYS A 33 6.97 -4.50 -2.65
N MET A 34 7.86 -5.42 -2.23
CA MET A 34 9.29 -5.15 -2.15
C MET A 34 9.94 -5.19 -3.53
N LYS A 35 10.84 -4.26 -3.76
CA LYS A 35 11.79 -4.26 -4.87
C LYS A 35 13.09 -4.96 -4.47
N SER A 36 13.89 -5.33 -5.47
CA SER A 36 15.19 -5.95 -5.26
C SER A 36 16.21 -5.04 -4.56
N ASP A 37 15.99 -3.73 -4.59
CA ASP A 37 16.83 -2.73 -3.91
C ASP A 37 16.43 -2.50 -2.44
N GLY A 38 15.45 -3.23 -1.93
CA GLY A 38 14.95 -3.09 -0.56
C GLY A 38 13.94 -1.96 -0.37
N SER A 39 13.57 -1.23 -1.40
CA SER A 39 12.49 -0.25 -1.35
C SER A 39 11.12 -0.88 -1.63
N VAL A 40 10.06 -0.13 -1.41
CA VAL A 40 8.70 -0.56 -1.76
C VAL A 40 8.17 0.22 -2.94
N GLU A 41 7.34 -0.44 -3.74
CA GLU A 41 6.59 0.15 -4.84
C GLU A 41 5.16 -0.40 -4.87
N VAL A 42 4.29 0.20 -5.67
CA VAL A 42 2.93 -0.30 -5.85
C VAL A 42 2.95 -1.73 -6.39
N ALA A 43 2.10 -2.59 -5.82
CA ALA A 43 2.01 -3.98 -6.28
C ALA A 43 1.36 -4.05 -7.66
N ALA A 44 1.88 -4.94 -8.51
CA ALA A 44 1.25 -5.29 -9.78
C ALA A 44 0.32 -6.50 -9.59
N ALA A 45 -0.59 -6.70 -10.52
CA ALA A 45 -1.46 -7.87 -10.55
C ALA A 45 -0.66 -9.18 -10.48
N GLY A 46 -1.10 -10.13 -9.67
CA GLY A 46 -0.45 -11.44 -9.49
C GLY A 46 0.90 -11.40 -8.78
N GLY A 47 1.32 -10.27 -8.23
CA GLY A 47 2.58 -10.13 -7.50
C GLY A 47 2.48 -10.42 -6.00
N ASN A 48 3.62 -10.74 -5.39
CA ASN A 48 3.70 -10.84 -3.93
C ASN A 48 3.49 -9.48 -3.29
N VAL A 49 2.67 -9.43 -2.26
CA VAL A 49 2.34 -8.21 -1.52
C VAL A 49 2.97 -8.25 -0.15
N VAL A 50 3.53 -7.12 0.27
CA VAL A 50 4.03 -6.92 1.64
C VAL A 50 2.93 -6.41 2.55
N GLY A 51 2.12 -5.50 2.05
CA GLY A 51 1.07 -4.89 2.84
C GLY A 51 0.41 -3.72 2.11
N SER A 52 -0.30 -2.87 2.83
CA SER A 52 -0.92 -1.68 2.28
C SER A 52 -0.31 -0.38 2.83
N LEU A 53 -0.20 0.63 1.97
CA LEU A 53 0.31 1.94 2.35
C LEU A 53 -0.72 2.69 3.20
N ASN A 54 -0.30 3.18 4.37
CA ASN A 54 -1.10 4.09 5.17
C ASN A 54 -0.81 5.55 4.85
N GLY A 55 0.46 5.88 4.64
CA GLY A 55 0.90 7.24 4.38
C GLY A 55 2.38 7.32 4.12
N VAL A 56 2.86 8.52 3.84
CA VAL A 56 4.27 8.78 3.54
C VAL A 56 4.77 10.01 4.30
N PHE A 57 6.07 10.01 4.55
CA PHE A 57 6.82 11.17 5.02
C PHE A 57 7.98 11.44 4.06
N PHE A 58 8.22 12.70 3.75
CA PHE A 58 9.37 13.13 2.96
C PHE A 58 9.64 14.62 3.21
N THR A 59 10.85 15.05 2.86
CA THR A 59 11.17 16.48 2.80
C THR A 59 10.87 16.98 1.39
N ASP A 60 9.91 17.90 1.27
CA ASP A 60 9.52 18.46 -0.02
C ASP A 60 10.70 19.18 -0.67
N ALA A 61 11.09 18.77 -1.88
CA ALA A 61 12.26 19.31 -2.57
C ALA A 61 12.11 20.80 -2.97
N SER A 62 10.88 21.28 -3.11
CA SER A 62 10.61 22.67 -3.51
C SER A 62 10.55 23.63 -2.33
N THR A 63 10.06 23.18 -1.19
CA THR A 63 9.87 24.02 0.00
C THR A 63 10.86 23.73 1.11
N SER A 64 11.62 22.63 1.01
CA SER A 64 12.52 22.11 2.07
C SER A 64 11.81 21.87 3.41
N LYS A 65 10.51 21.59 3.37
CA LYS A 65 9.70 21.36 4.57
C LYS A 65 9.41 19.87 4.76
N PRO A 66 9.47 19.36 6.01
CA PRO A 66 8.96 18.04 6.33
C PRO A 66 7.47 17.95 5.98
N THR A 67 7.08 16.92 5.24
CA THR A 67 5.72 16.76 4.73
C THR A 67 5.23 15.36 5.03
N PHE A 68 4.06 15.27 5.68
CA PHE A 68 3.29 14.05 5.83
C PHE A 68 2.12 14.07 4.87
N ALA A 69 1.91 12.98 4.15
CA ALA A 69 0.79 12.84 3.24
C ALA A 69 0.22 11.43 3.33
N ASN A 70 -1.05 11.28 2.99
CA ASN A 70 -1.69 9.96 2.91
C ASN A 70 -1.36 9.21 1.60
N HIS A 71 -0.66 9.83 0.69
CA HIS A 71 -0.30 9.27 -0.62
C HIS A 71 1.03 9.83 -1.10
N LEU A 72 1.67 9.14 -2.02
CA LEU A 72 2.82 9.62 -2.76
C LEU A 72 2.41 9.98 -4.19
N LYS A 73 2.65 11.21 -4.60
CA LYS A 73 2.49 11.61 -6.01
C LYS A 73 3.61 11.03 -6.87
N ALA A 74 3.29 10.70 -8.11
CA ALA A 74 4.30 10.30 -9.09
C ALA A 74 5.37 11.39 -9.26
N SER A 75 6.58 10.96 -9.62
CA SER A 75 7.70 11.86 -9.91
C SER A 75 8.11 12.77 -8.73
N ASN A 76 7.88 12.33 -7.51
CA ASN A 76 8.40 13.01 -6.33
C ASN A 76 9.92 12.85 -6.28
N THR A 77 10.65 13.97 -6.25
CA THR A 77 12.12 14.01 -6.33
C THR A 77 12.81 13.96 -4.96
N ALA A 78 12.05 13.92 -3.86
CA ALA A 78 12.63 13.76 -2.53
C ALA A 78 13.44 12.46 -2.44
N THR A 79 14.53 12.48 -1.69
CA THR A 79 15.43 11.33 -1.53
C THR A 79 15.25 10.60 -0.20
N ASP A 80 14.44 11.16 0.69
CA ASP A 80 14.18 10.68 2.05
C ASP A 80 12.75 10.15 2.23
N ILE A 81 12.12 9.66 1.16
CA ILE A 81 10.74 9.21 1.20
C ILE A 81 10.61 7.94 2.02
N LYS A 82 9.77 7.98 3.04
CA LYS A 82 9.43 6.87 3.91
C LYS A 82 7.95 6.55 3.77
N GLY A 83 7.62 5.31 3.49
CA GLY A 83 6.26 4.80 3.46
C GLY A 83 5.94 4.06 4.74
N PHE A 84 4.78 4.33 5.31
CA PHE A 84 4.25 3.59 6.46
C PHE A 84 3.31 2.51 5.94
N VAL A 85 3.69 1.26 6.13
CA VAL A 85 3.02 0.11 5.53
C VAL A 85 2.49 -0.81 6.62
N TYR A 86 1.25 -1.29 6.46
CA TYR A 86 0.70 -2.37 7.26
C TYR A 86 1.24 -3.69 6.74
N ASP A 87 2.35 -4.15 7.27
CA ASP A 87 3.11 -5.31 6.80
C ASP A 87 3.06 -6.52 7.73
N ASP A 88 2.17 -6.51 8.72
CA ASP A 88 2.00 -7.66 9.61
C ASP A 88 1.44 -8.87 8.84
N PRO A 89 2.10 -10.05 8.91
CA PRO A 89 1.64 -11.24 8.19
C PRO A 89 0.23 -11.71 8.57
N TYR A 90 -0.27 -11.32 9.74
CA TYR A 90 -1.61 -11.65 10.21
C TYR A 90 -2.63 -10.53 9.95
N GLN A 91 -2.24 -9.50 9.21
CA GLN A 91 -3.16 -8.42 8.84
C GLN A 91 -4.22 -8.93 7.87
N ARG A 92 -5.48 -8.64 8.17
CA ARG A 92 -6.60 -8.90 7.25
C ARG A 92 -6.95 -7.63 6.49
N PHE A 93 -7.28 -7.81 5.23
CA PHE A 93 -7.71 -6.74 4.34
C PHE A 93 -9.12 -7.03 3.85
N GLU A 94 -9.89 -5.99 3.67
CA GLU A 94 -11.15 -6.02 2.94
C GLU A 94 -10.89 -5.48 1.55
N VAL A 95 -11.27 -6.23 0.53
CA VAL A 95 -11.08 -5.88 -0.88
C VAL A 95 -12.41 -6.00 -1.62
N GLN A 96 -12.58 -5.20 -2.65
CA GLN A 96 -13.74 -5.29 -3.51
C GLN A 96 -13.53 -6.36 -4.58
N SER A 97 -14.53 -7.21 -4.79
CA SER A 97 -14.52 -8.13 -5.95
C SER A 97 -14.61 -7.34 -7.26
N ASN A 98 -13.83 -7.76 -8.26
CA ASN A 98 -13.82 -7.14 -9.58
C ASN A 98 -15.05 -7.46 -10.45
N ASN A 99 -16.08 -8.08 -9.87
CA ASN A 99 -17.33 -8.46 -10.55
C ASN A 99 -17.15 -9.46 -11.74
N ASN A 100 -16.06 -10.22 -11.73
CA ASN A 100 -15.76 -11.21 -12.76
C ASN A 100 -16.42 -12.58 -12.45
N GLY A 101 -17.59 -12.54 -11.85
CA GLY A 101 -18.38 -13.69 -11.44
C GLY A 101 -18.97 -13.52 -10.02
N ALA A 102 -19.96 -14.31 -9.70
CA ALA A 102 -20.50 -14.34 -8.34
C ALA A 102 -19.54 -15.12 -7.43
N SER A 103 -19.24 -14.56 -6.27
CA SER A 103 -18.48 -15.27 -5.23
C SER A 103 -19.25 -16.50 -4.75
N ALA A 104 -18.59 -17.64 -4.71
CA ALA A 104 -19.16 -18.90 -4.28
C ALA A 104 -18.63 -19.31 -2.89
N LEU A 105 -19.33 -20.20 -2.22
CA LEU A 105 -18.88 -20.75 -0.95
C LEU A 105 -17.54 -21.49 -1.07
N THR A 106 -17.24 -22.01 -2.25
CA THR A 106 -15.97 -22.69 -2.58
C THR A 106 -14.79 -21.77 -2.61
N ASP A 107 -14.99 -20.45 -2.71
CA ASP A 107 -13.90 -19.46 -2.74
C ASP A 107 -13.35 -19.18 -1.33
N ILE A 108 -14.05 -19.62 -0.30
CA ILE A 108 -13.60 -19.49 1.09
C ILE A 108 -12.32 -20.32 1.29
N ASN A 109 -11.31 -19.70 1.87
CA ASN A 109 -9.98 -20.26 2.09
C ASN A 109 -9.14 -20.54 0.83
N ASN A 110 -9.57 -20.06 -0.32
CA ASN A 110 -8.77 -20.10 -1.53
C ASN A 110 -7.88 -18.85 -1.63
N ALA A 111 -6.75 -19.03 -2.30
CA ALA A 111 -5.94 -17.90 -2.72
C ALA A 111 -6.63 -17.16 -3.86
N ALA A 112 -6.53 -15.84 -3.85
CA ALA A 112 -7.04 -14.98 -4.92
C ALA A 112 -5.92 -14.09 -5.45
N ASP A 113 -5.93 -13.84 -6.74
CA ASP A 113 -5.05 -12.87 -7.35
C ASP A 113 -5.56 -11.45 -7.11
N ILE A 114 -4.62 -10.54 -6.97
CA ILE A 114 -4.91 -9.13 -6.77
C ILE A 114 -4.90 -8.44 -8.12
N GLU A 115 -5.97 -7.71 -8.41
CA GLU A 115 -6.02 -6.80 -9.54
C GLU A 115 -5.78 -5.38 -9.03
N TYR A 116 -4.70 -4.75 -9.51
CA TYR A 116 -4.39 -3.39 -9.15
C TYR A 116 -5.18 -2.42 -10.01
N THR A 117 -5.98 -1.57 -9.38
CA THR A 117 -6.65 -0.44 -10.02
C THR A 117 -6.14 0.85 -9.42
N ALA A 118 -5.49 1.67 -10.24
CA ALA A 118 -4.96 2.94 -9.78
C ALA A 118 -6.05 3.82 -9.16
N GLY A 119 -5.74 4.40 -8.02
CA GLY A 119 -6.58 5.40 -7.38
C GLY A 119 -6.77 6.63 -8.27
N ALA A 120 -7.66 7.51 -7.88
CA ALA A 120 -7.95 8.74 -8.62
C ALA A 120 -7.92 9.98 -7.74
N THR A 121 -7.61 11.10 -8.37
CA THR A 121 -7.84 12.42 -7.79
C THR A 121 -9.35 12.71 -7.74
N PRO A 122 -9.84 13.50 -6.76
CA PRO A 122 -9.07 14.20 -5.74
C PRO A 122 -8.82 13.41 -4.45
N ASN A 123 -9.37 12.22 -4.30
CA ASN A 123 -9.38 11.54 -3.00
C ASN A 123 -8.07 10.83 -2.66
N TYR A 124 -7.23 10.50 -3.65
CA TYR A 124 -5.94 9.82 -3.46
C TYR A 124 -6.02 8.53 -2.62
N ILE A 125 -7.09 7.77 -2.80
CA ILE A 125 -7.35 6.49 -2.16
C ILE A 125 -7.33 5.40 -3.22
N SER A 126 -6.82 4.21 -2.87
CA SER A 126 -6.85 3.03 -3.72
C SER A 126 -8.25 2.71 -4.21
N LYS A 127 -8.34 2.16 -5.41
CA LYS A 127 -9.56 1.57 -5.98
C LYS A 127 -9.45 0.06 -6.16
N SER A 128 -8.36 -0.51 -5.66
CA SER A 128 -8.14 -1.96 -5.66
C SER A 128 -8.87 -2.63 -4.51
#